data_b830092ee94c018f6ae82500893ea03d
#
_entry.id   b830092ee94c018f6ae82500893ea03d
#
_cell.length_a   1.000
_cell.length_b   1.000
_cell.length_c   1.000
_cell.angle_alpha   90.00
_cell.angle_beta   90.00
_cell.angle_gamma   90.00
#
_symmetry.space_group_name_H-M   'P 1'
#
loop_
_entity.id
_entity.type
_entity.pdbx_description
1 polymer ?
#
loop_
_entity_poly.entity_id
_entity_poly.type
_entity_poly.pdbx_seq_one_letter_code
_entity_poly.pdbx_strand_id
1 'polypeptide(L)'
;MSARKRTAAIVGVYNTRQGRRLDGETSRSLALEAVHGALDDAGIELDSVDGITSGELSTTLIYDLRLGPAWQGFGFGLGMITEAAAAIENGLAEAVVLVAAQAGEYREHEATAPWTRPENEFVASWGMFTAAEFALIARRHMHVYGTTREQLSIVAATIRNNGARNPEAVYYQRGPFVPDDITASRPIADPFHLLDCATTSEGGCALVVANVEKFDVARPPVYVLGSGFDFYGPSYQHPPAWDLTGRSGTDPNGVVGRRAADLAFAHAGLDRDEVDVLELYDPFSFEIIRQLEAFRFCPDGDGGPFVADGHIAIDGSHPVTTDGGTMSFSHAGTNPQMMQRAIRAVQQLRGTAGPLQVPDAHIALCSNGGAGAMFTTVLLLGDQPR
;
A
#
# COMPACT_ATOMS: atom_id res chain seq x y z
N MET A 1 29.42 -16.04 3.15
CA MET A 1 29.33 -15.04 2.07
C MET A 1 29.33 -13.68 2.77
N SER A 2 30.20 -12.74 2.39
CA SER A 2 30.13 -11.35 2.90
C SER A 2 28.75 -10.80 2.53
N ALA A 3 28.05 -10.18 3.47
CA ALA A 3 26.81 -9.47 3.17
C ALA A 3 27.09 -8.46 2.06
N ARG A 4 26.40 -8.57 0.93
CA ARG A 4 26.52 -7.62 -0.17
C ARG A 4 26.00 -6.28 0.34
N LYS A 5 26.79 -5.23 0.24
CA LYS A 5 26.38 -3.87 0.64
C LYS A 5 25.15 -3.48 -0.21
N ARG A 6 24.08 -3.05 0.42
CA ARG A 6 22.88 -2.54 -0.28
C ARG A 6 23.22 -1.18 -0.88
N THR A 7 23.10 -1.05 -2.18
CA THR A 7 23.38 0.19 -2.91
C THR A 7 22.12 0.83 -3.48
N ALA A 8 21.06 0.04 -3.65
CA ALA A 8 19.78 0.53 -4.12
C ALA A 8 18.95 1.13 -2.96
N ALA A 9 18.49 2.37 -3.13
CA ALA A 9 17.63 3.05 -2.17
C ALA A 9 16.57 3.91 -2.86
N ILE A 10 15.47 4.18 -2.18
CA ILE A 10 14.48 5.18 -2.59
C ILE A 10 15.08 6.56 -2.26
N VAL A 11 15.29 7.36 -3.29
CA VAL A 11 15.96 8.67 -3.19
C VAL A 11 15.04 9.85 -3.48
N GLY A 12 13.92 9.63 -4.16
CA GLY A 12 12.90 10.63 -4.43
C GLY A 12 11.50 10.07 -4.33
N VAL A 13 10.56 10.89 -3.87
CA VAL A 13 9.14 10.53 -3.75
C VAL A 13 8.27 11.75 -4.05
N TYR A 14 7.12 11.50 -4.68
CA TYR A 14 6.16 12.55 -4.96
C TYR A 14 4.74 12.00 -5.07
N ASN A 15 3.77 12.72 -4.50
CA ASN A 15 2.35 12.56 -4.77
C ASN A 15 1.86 13.78 -5.55
N THR A 16 1.14 13.58 -6.65
CA THR A 16 0.38 14.66 -7.27
C THR A 16 -0.78 15.07 -6.37
N ARG A 17 -1.50 16.11 -6.71
CA ARG A 17 -2.77 16.41 -6.04
C ARG A 17 -3.69 15.18 -6.10
N GLN A 18 -4.28 14.84 -4.95
CA GLN A 18 -5.27 13.79 -4.82
C GLN A 18 -6.67 14.41 -4.74
N GLY A 19 -7.65 13.82 -5.40
CA GLY A 19 -9.01 14.36 -5.41
C GLY A 19 -10.06 13.31 -5.75
N ARG A 20 -11.31 13.57 -5.37
CA ARG A 20 -12.44 12.74 -5.82
C ARG A 20 -12.56 12.75 -7.34
N ARG A 21 -12.23 13.86 -7.93
CA ARG A 21 -12.25 14.13 -9.36
C ARG A 21 -11.25 15.23 -9.69
N LEU A 22 -10.44 15.01 -10.71
CA LEU A 22 -9.46 15.96 -11.20
C LEU A 22 -9.82 16.34 -12.65
N ASP A 23 -10.71 17.32 -12.79
CA ASP A 23 -11.19 17.72 -14.11
C ASP A 23 -10.05 18.31 -14.95
N GLY A 24 -9.93 17.84 -16.19
CA GLY A 24 -8.86 18.22 -17.11
C GLY A 24 -7.62 17.33 -17.05
N GLU A 25 -7.48 16.52 -16.01
CA GLU A 25 -6.34 15.60 -15.88
C GLU A 25 -6.59 14.26 -16.57
N THR A 26 -5.51 13.66 -17.01
CA THR A 26 -5.43 12.30 -17.53
C THR A 26 -4.42 11.48 -16.71
N SER A 27 -4.50 10.16 -16.75
CA SER A 27 -3.49 9.32 -16.12
C SER A 27 -2.08 9.64 -16.62
N ARG A 28 -1.94 9.99 -17.91
CA ARG A 28 -0.66 10.38 -18.51
C ARG A 28 -0.15 11.73 -17.99
N SER A 29 -1.00 12.76 -17.87
CA SER A 29 -0.56 14.08 -17.36
C SER A 29 -0.12 13.99 -15.91
N LEU A 30 -0.89 13.27 -15.08
CA LEU A 30 -0.53 13.03 -13.68
C LEU A 30 0.76 12.19 -13.53
N ALA A 31 0.96 11.20 -14.41
CA ALA A 31 2.19 10.40 -14.39
C ALA A 31 3.43 11.26 -14.72
N LEU A 32 3.35 12.12 -15.73
CA LEU A 32 4.44 13.04 -16.08
C LEU A 32 4.75 14.02 -14.95
N GLU A 33 3.70 14.62 -14.35
CA GLU A 33 3.87 15.47 -13.16
C GLU A 33 4.58 14.71 -12.03
N ALA A 34 4.12 13.48 -11.74
CA ALA A 34 4.68 12.69 -10.67
C ALA A 34 6.17 12.34 -10.90
N VAL A 35 6.54 11.98 -12.14
CA VAL A 35 7.94 11.71 -12.50
C VAL A 35 8.83 12.92 -12.22
N HIS A 36 8.46 14.09 -12.73
CA HIS A 36 9.24 15.30 -12.51
C HIS A 36 9.34 15.66 -11.02
N GLY A 37 8.22 15.60 -10.27
CA GLY A 37 8.24 15.87 -8.84
C GLY A 37 9.12 14.90 -8.03
N ALA A 38 9.14 13.62 -8.38
CA ALA A 38 10.00 12.65 -7.71
C ALA A 38 11.49 12.81 -8.07
N LEU A 39 11.82 13.20 -9.30
CA LEU A 39 13.17 13.52 -9.74
C LEU A 39 13.68 14.81 -9.05
N ASP A 40 12.85 15.83 -8.94
CA ASP A 40 13.18 17.07 -8.21
C ASP A 40 13.45 16.77 -6.71
N ASP A 41 12.65 15.93 -6.06
CA ASP A 41 12.89 15.51 -4.67
C ASP A 41 14.19 14.70 -4.53
N ALA A 42 14.53 13.88 -5.53
CA ALA A 42 15.77 13.12 -5.55
C ALA A 42 17.01 13.98 -5.83
N GLY A 43 16.87 15.09 -6.55
CA GLY A 43 17.96 15.86 -7.11
C GLY A 43 18.65 15.13 -8.27
N ILE A 44 17.91 14.31 -9.02
CA ILE A 44 18.43 13.54 -10.16
C ILE A 44 17.85 14.10 -11.45
N GLU A 45 18.73 14.37 -12.42
CA GLU A 45 18.33 14.85 -13.73
C GLU A 45 17.67 13.72 -14.56
N LEU A 46 16.66 14.07 -15.36
CA LEU A 46 15.93 13.11 -16.20
C LEU A 46 16.85 12.32 -17.14
N ASP A 47 17.88 12.97 -17.69
CA ASP A 47 18.85 12.34 -18.60
C ASP A 47 19.69 11.24 -17.93
N SER A 48 19.69 11.17 -16.61
CA SER A 48 20.38 10.13 -15.82
C SER A 48 19.51 8.92 -15.53
N VAL A 49 18.22 8.96 -15.87
CA VAL A 49 17.27 7.85 -15.68
C VAL A 49 17.46 6.85 -16.80
N ASP A 50 17.77 5.61 -16.43
CA ASP A 50 17.98 4.50 -17.36
C ASP A 50 17.01 3.32 -17.14
N GLY A 51 16.02 3.50 -16.24
CA GLY A 51 14.97 2.51 -15.98
C GLY A 51 13.62 3.12 -15.63
N ILE A 52 12.54 2.40 -15.95
CA ILE A 52 11.16 2.78 -15.62
C ILE A 52 10.28 1.55 -15.34
N THR A 53 9.34 1.71 -14.44
CA THR A 53 8.22 0.78 -14.28
C THR A 53 6.94 1.55 -13.97
N SER A 54 5.89 1.31 -14.76
CA SER A 54 4.59 1.97 -14.65
C SER A 54 3.43 1.09 -15.15
N GLY A 55 3.63 -0.22 -15.19
CA GLY A 55 2.64 -1.12 -15.77
C GLY A 55 2.33 -0.72 -17.22
N GLU A 56 1.06 -0.51 -17.54
CA GLU A 56 0.59 -0.22 -18.91
C GLU A 56 1.13 1.11 -19.50
N LEU A 57 1.50 2.07 -18.66
CA LEU A 57 2.03 3.36 -19.12
C LEU A 57 3.53 3.32 -19.44
N SER A 58 4.28 2.26 -19.09
CA SER A 58 5.74 2.23 -19.19
C SER A 58 6.25 2.61 -20.59
N THR A 59 5.74 1.97 -21.65
CA THR A 59 6.19 2.24 -23.03
C THR A 59 5.84 3.64 -23.49
N THR A 60 4.69 4.17 -23.11
CA THR A 60 4.27 5.55 -23.43
C THR A 60 5.19 6.55 -22.74
N LEU A 61 5.50 6.34 -21.47
CA LEU A 61 6.36 7.24 -20.70
C LEU A 61 7.82 7.18 -21.15
N ILE A 62 8.35 6.01 -21.55
CA ILE A 62 9.68 5.90 -22.17
C ILE A 62 9.78 6.84 -23.39
N TYR A 63 8.75 6.83 -24.23
CA TYR A 63 8.70 7.69 -25.42
C TYR A 63 8.56 9.19 -25.03
N ASP A 64 7.64 9.51 -24.15
CA ASP A 64 7.35 10.90 -23.75
C ASP A 64 8.54 11.58 -23.06
N LEU A 65 9.20 10.84 -22.18
CA LEU A 65 10.34 11.29 -21.39
C LEU A 65 11.68 11.13 -22.13
N ARG A 66 11.67 10.49 -23.31
CA ARG A 66 12.85 10.21 -24.16
C ARG A 66 13.93 9.41 -23.43
N LEU A 67 13.53 8.47 -22.58
CA LEU A 67 14.44 7.67 -21.75
C LEU A 67 15.20 6.59 -22.56
N GLY A 68 14.74 6.25 -23.76
CA GLY A 68 15.22 5.04 -24.43
C GLY A 68 16.68 5.10 -24.93
N PRO A 69 17.42 3.95 -24.93
CA PRO A 69 16.96 2.67 -24.42
C PRO A 69 17.00 2.64 -22.90
N ALA A 70 15.96 2.10 -22.29
CA ALA A 70 15.83 2.01 -20.84
C ALA A 70 15.45 0.60 -20.39
N TRP A 71 15.87 0.22 -19.19
CA TRP A 71 15.36 -0.96 -18.53
C TRP A 71 13.87 -0.75 -18.20
N GLN A 72 13.05 -1.81 -18.42
CA GLN A 72 11.64 -1.77 -18.09
C GLN A 72 11.27 -2.87 -17.11
N GLY A 73 10.66 -2.48 -15.96
CA GLY A 73 10.08 -3.40 -15.01
C GLY A 73 8.65 -3.82 -15.39
N PHE A 74 8.20 -4.96 -14.84
CA PHE A 74 6.88 -5.54 -15.07
C PHE A 74 6.08 -5.75 -13.78
N GLY A 75 6.62 -5.39 -12.63
CA GLY A 75 5.97 -5.48 -11.33
C GLY A 75 4.76 -4.56 -11.20
N PHE A 76 4.03 -4.70 -10.11
CA PHE A 76 2.95 -3.79 -9.73
C PHE A 76 2.99 -3.48 -8.22
N GLY A 77 2.43 -2.34 -7.84
CA GLY A 77 2.41 -1.89 -6.45
C GLY A 77 3.80 -1.86 -5.80
N LEU A 78 3.92 -2.35 -4.59
CA LEU A 78 5.21 -2.43 -3.87
C LEU A 78 6.23 -3.36 -4.53
N GLY A 79 5.76 -4.32 -5.34
CA GLY A 79 6.63 -5.22 -6.11
C GLY A 79 7.54 -4.48 -7.07
N MET A 80 7.10 -3.35 -7.62
CA MET A 80 7.90 -2.49 -8.49
C MET A 80 9.18 -2.00 -7.80
N ILE A 81 9.09 -1.68 -6.50
CA ILE A 81 10.24 -1.21 -5.70
C ILE A 81 11.27 -2.32 -5.53
N THR A 82 10.81 -3.53 -5.19
CA THR A 82 11.69 -4.70 -5.06
C THR A 82 12.37 -5.05 -6.38
N GLU A 83 11.63 -5.00 -7.49
CA GLU A 83 12.14 -5.29 -8.83
C GLU A 83 13.19 -4.25 -9.26
N ALA A 84 12.92 -2.96 -9.05
CA ALA A 84 13.86 -1.88 -9.34
C ALA A 84 15.15 -1.98 -8.50
N ALA A 85 15.01 -2.23 -7.18
CA ALA A 85 16.16 -2.42 -6.31
C ALA A 85 17.02 -3.61 -6.77
N ALA A 86 16.38 -4.75 -7.13
CA ALA A 86 17.10 -5.91 -7.65
C ALA A 86 17.78 -5.63 -8.99
N ALA A 87 17.16 -4.86 -9.89
CA ALA A 87 17.75 -4.47 -11.17
C ALA A 87 19.02 -3.64 -10.95
N ILE A 88 18.97 -2.64 -10.06
CA ILE A 88 20.11 -1.79 -9.71
C ILE A 88 21.25 -2.61 -9.08
N GLU A 89 20.94 -3.45 -8.10
CA GLU A 89 21.93 -4.28 -7.43
C GLU A 89 22.61 -5.30 -8.36
N ASN A 90 21.96 -5.65 -9.47
CA ASN A 90 22.53 -6.53 -10.50
C ASN A 90 23.13 -5.78 -11.70
N GLY A 91 23.16 -4.44 -11.65
CA GLY A 91 23.78 -3.61 -12.71
C GLY A 91 22.97 -3.57 -14.01
N LEU A 92 21.66 -3.77 -13.95
CA LEU A 92 20.75 -3.65 -15.09
C LEU A 92 20.26 -2.22 -15.31
N ALA A 93 20.28 -1.40 -14.26
CA ALA A 93 19.98 0.03 -14.27
C ALA A 93 20.72 0.71 -13.12
N GLU A 94 20.87 2.03 -13.19
CA GLU A 94 21.46 2.84 -12.11
C GLU A 94 20.43 3.76 -11.45
N ALA A 95 19.41 4.25 -12.19
CA ALA A 95 18.31 5.05 -11.68
C ALA A 95 17.00 4.67 -12.35
N VAL A 96 16.04 4.21 -11.56
CA VAL A 96 14.74 3.73 -12.01
C VAL A 96 13.64 4.61 -11.46
N VAL A 97 12.78 5.11 -12.34
CA VAL A 97 11.54 5.81 -11.96
C VAL A 97 10.39 4.80 -11.90
N LEU A 98 9.70 4.78 -10.76
CA LEU A 98 8.48 4.02 -10.56
C LEU A 98 7.32 5.02 -10.52
N VAL A 99 6.34 4.86 -11.39
CA VAL A 99 5.25 5.82 -11.49
C VAL A 99 3.92 5.13 -11.70
N ALA A 100 2.89 5.65 -11.05
CA ALA A 100 1.53 5.20 -11.22
C ALA A 100 0.56 6.39 -11.10
N ALA A 101 -0.43 6.43 -11.98
CA ALA A 101 -1.42 7.49 -11.97
C ALA A 101 -2.74 6.99 -12.55
N GLN A 102 -3.83 7.57 -12.07
CA GLN A 102 -5.16 7.30 -12.58
C GLN A 102 -6.06 8.52 -12.53
N ALA A 103 -6.70 8.82 -13.65
CA ALA A 103 -7.77 9.79 -13.77
C ALA A 103 -8.78 9.32 -14.82
N GLY A 104 -10.07 9.55 -14.55
CA GLY A 104 -11.16 9.29 -15.49
C GLY A 104 -11.83 7.91 -15.36
N GLU A 105 -11.17 6.89 -14.82
CA GLU A 105 -11.70 5.51 -14.80
C GLU A 105 -12.96 5.34 -13.94
N TYR A 106 -13.02 6.03 -12.81
CA TYR A 106 -14.15 5.89 -11.87
C TYR A 106 -15.21 6.99 -12.01
N ARG A 107 -15.24 7.71 -13.14
CA ARG A 107 -16.20 8.80 -13.35
C ARG A 107 -17.61 8.31 -13.61
N GLU A 108 -17.74 7.15 -14.24
CA GLU A 108 -19.02 6.53 -14.53
C GLU A 108 -19.32 5.42 -13.51
N HIS A 109 -20.55 5.39 -13.03
CA HIS A 109 -21.00 4.38 -12.06
C HIS A 109 -20.76 2.95 -12.56
N GLU A 110 -20.89 2.74 -13.87
CA GLU A 110 -20.71 1.46 -14.53
C GLU A 110 -19.25 0.95 -14.44
N ALA A 111 -18.26 1.84 -14.44
CA ALA A 111 -16.84 1.47 -14.36
C ALA A 111 -16.47 0.75 -13.05
N THR A 112 -17.26 0.93 -11.99
CA THR A 112 -17.03 0.27 -10.69
C THR A 112 -17.93 -0.96 -10.49
N ALA A 113 -18.84 -1.24 -11.42
CA ALA A 113 -19.74 -2.35 -11.30
C ALA A 113 -19.03 -3.71 -11.52
N PRO A 114 -19.29 -4.72 -10.67
CA PRO A 114 -18.61 -6.01 -10.75
C PRO A 114 -18.75 -6.70 -12.12
N TRP A 115 -19.89 -6.56 -12.75
CA TRP A 115 -20.21 -7.21 -14.03
C TRP A 115 -19.49 -6.61 -15.25
N THR A 116 -18.83 -5.49 -15.10
CA THR A 116 -18.03 -4.88 -16.19
C THR A 116 -16.61 -5.46 -16.29
N ARG A 117 -16.21 -6.29 -15.32
CA ARG A 117 -14.89 -6.90 -15.26
C ARG A 117 -14.98 -8.35 -15.71
N PRO A 118 -14.27 -8.75 -16.80
CA PRO A 118 -14.32 -10.12 -17.31
C PRO A 118 -13.99 -11.18 -16.27
N GLU A 119 -13.02 -10.90 -15.39
CA GLU A 119 -12.62 -11.78 -14.30
C GLU A 119 -13.74 -12.01 -13.27
N ASN A 120 -14.75 -11.15 -13.21
CA ASN A 120 -15.87 -11.28 -12.29
C ASN A 120 -17.04 -12.09 -12.87
N GLU A 121 -16.98 -12.56 -14.10
CA GLU A 121 -18.08 -13.26 -14.78
C GLU A 121 -18.69 -14.37 -13.92
N PHE A 122 -17.85 -15.14 -13.24
CA PHE A 122 -18.29 -16.27 -12.40
C PHE A 122 -18.66 -15.87 -10.96
N VAL A 123 -18.20 -14.73 -10.47
CA VAL A 123 -18.46 -14.28 -9.10
C VAL A 123 -19.57 -13.22 -9.02
N ALA A 124 -19.78 -12.44 -10.08
CA ALA A 124 -20.80 -11.41 -10.11
C ALA A 124 -22.23 -12.00 -9.98
N SER A 125 -22.47 -13.19 -10.53
CA SER A 125 -23.75 -13.91 -10.40
C SER A 125 -24.10 -14.30 -8.96
N TRP A 126 -23.10 -14.38 -8.07
CA TRP A 126 -23.26 -14.65 -6.64
C TRP A 126 -23.33 -13.37 -5.81
N GLY A 127 -23.30 -12.20 -6.43
CA GLY A 127 -23.18 -10.92 -5.73
C GLY A 127 -21.80 -10.67 -5.13
N MET A 128 -20.80 -11.45 -5.52
CA MET A 128 -19.44 -11.33 -5.02
C MET A 128 -18.69 -10.24 -5.77
N PHE A 129 -18.44 -9.15 -5.10
CA PHE A 129 -17.53 -8.10 -5.52
C PHE A 129 -16.68 -7.70 -4.31
N THR A 130 -15.67 -6.87 -4.50
CA THR A 130 -14.60 -6.62 -3.52
C THR A 130 -15.09 -6.48 -2.07
N ALA A 131 -16.12 -5.64 -1.82
CA ALA A 131 -16.64 -5.45 -0.46
C ALA A 131 -17.29 -6.72 0.12
N ALA A 132 -18.01 -7.50 -0.71
CA ALA A 132 -18.65 -8.73 -0.26
C ALA A 132 -17.62 -9.83 0.04
N GLU A 133 -16.57 -9.94 -0.76
CA GLU A 133 -15.49 -10.90 -0.52
C GLU A 133 -14.79 -10.64 0.82
N PHE A 134 -14.33 -9.39 1.04
CA PHE A 134 -13.73 -9.03 2.32
C PHE A 134 -14.69 -9.15 3.50
N ALA A 135 -16.00 -8.90 3.28
CA ALA A 135 -17.03 -9.07 4.30
C ALA A 135 -17.17 -10.53 4.75
N LEU A 136 -17.10 -11.49 3.82
CA LEU A 136 -17.15 -12.92 4.16
C LEU A 136 -15.93 -13.32 5.03
N ILE A 137 -14.75 -12.82 4.71
CA ILE A 137 -13.54 -13.07 5.51
C ILE A 137 -13.69 -12.45 6.89
N ALA A 138 -14.15 -11.19 6.97
CA ALA A 138 -14.40 -10.51 8.24
C ALA A 138 -15.44 -11.26 9.09
N ARG A 139 -16.56 -11.66 8.51
CA ARG A 139 -17.60 -12.44 9.22
C ARG A 139 -17.09 -13.78 9.72
N ARG A 140 -16.24 -14.45 8.95
CA ARG A 140 -15.59 -15.69 9.40
C ARG A 140 -14.70 -15.44 10.60
N HIS A 141 -13.87 -14.39 10.57
CA HIS A 141 -13.02 -14.01 11.68
C HIS A 141 -13.82 -13.64 12.94
N MET A 142 -14.89 -12.83 12.79
CA MET A 142 -15.81 -12.48 13.87
C MET A 142 -16.43 -13.73 14.50
N HIS A 143 -16.79 -14.72 13.68
CA HIS A 143 -17.37 -15.99 14.18
C HIS A 143 -16.35 -16.83 14.95
N VAL A 144 -15.12 -16.92 14.47
CA VAL A 144 -14.07 -17.78 15.07
C VAL A 144 -13.47 -17.16 16.31
N TYR A 145 -13.19 -15.86 16.29
CA TYR A 145 -12.41 -15.16 17.30
C TYR A 145 -13.18 -14.16 18.15
N GLY A 146 -14.44 -13.87 17.77
CA GLY A 146 -15.27 -12.92 18.53
C GLY A 146 -14.95 -11.45 18.25
N THR A 147 -14.19 -11.12 17.20
CA THR A 147 -13.96 -9.73 16.78
C THR A 147 -15.27 -8.99 16.61
N THR A 148 -15.35 -7.78 17.13
CA THR A 148 -16.59 -7.02 17.21
C THR A 148 -16.70 -5.96 16.12
N ARG A 149 -17.93 -5.51 15.85
CA ARG A 149 -18.20 -4.39 14.95
C ARG A 149 -17.51 -3.10 15.42
N GLU A 150 -17.46 -2.90 16.74
CA GLU A 150 -16.84 -1.74 17.36
C GLU A 150 -15.33 -1.70 17.06
N GLN A 151 -14.63 -2.82 17.16
CA GLN A 151 -13.21 -2.93 16.83
C GLN A 151 -12.92 -2.55 15.38
N LEU A 152 -13.78 -2.97 14.43
CA LEU A 152 -13.69 -2.51 13.04
C LEU A 152 -13.89 -0.99 12.92
N SER A 153 -14.83 -0.43 13.68
CA SER A 153 -15.10 1.01 13.70
C SER A 153 -13.94 1.82 14.26
N ILE A 154 -13.24 1.30 15.26
CA ILE A 154 -12.03 1.94 15.83
C ILE A 154 -10.94 2.04 14.75
N VAL A 155 -10.69 0.97 14.00
CA VAL A 155 -9.74 1.02 12.87
C VAL A 155 -10.12 2.11 11.88
N ALA A 156 -11.37 2.10 11.41
CA ALA A 156 -11.83 3.06 10.42
C ALA A 156 -11.75 4.51 10.91
N ALA A 157 -12.17 4.77 12.15
CA ALA A 157 -12.08 6.10 12.75
C ALA A 157 -10.64 6.58 12.88
N THR A 158 -9.72 5.72 13.32
CA THR A 158 -8.28 6.04 13.45
C THR A 158 -7.69 6.45 12.10
N ILE A 159 -7.84 5.62 11.06
CA ILE A 159 -7.27 5.90 9.74
C ILE A 159 -7.93 7.15 9.11
N ARG A 160 -9.24 7.30 9.23
CA ARG A 160 -9.92 8.50 8.72
C ARG A 160 -9.48 9.77 9.42
N ASN A 161 -9.21 9.72 10.71
CA ASN A 161 -8.68 10.86 11.47
C ASN A 161 -7.24 11.20 11.06
N ASN A 162 -6.42 10.21 10.68
CA ASN A 162 -5.11 10.47 10.07
C ASN A 162 -5.29 11.27 8.76
N GLY A 163 -6.15 10.85 7.84
CA GLY A 163 -6.44 11.60 6.63
C GLY A 163 -7.07 12.96 6.88
N ALA A 164 -7.96 13.10 7.88
CA ALA A 164 -8.55 14.40 8.22
C ALA A 164 -7.52 15.44 8.67
N ARG A 165 -6.38 15.00 9.19
CA ARG A 165 -5.25 15.84 9.62
C ARG A 165 -4.18 16.03 8.55
N ASN A 166 -4.19 15.23 7.47
CA ASN A 166 -3.22 15.28 6.38
C ASN A 166 -3.67 16.28 5.31
N PRO A 167 -2.94 17.40 5.07
CA PRO A 167 -3.32 18.39 4.08
C PRO A 167 -3.42 17.87 2.64
N GLU A 168 -2.73 16.78 2.31
CA GLU A 168 -2.72 16.17 0.97
C GLU A 168 -3.89 15.20 0.76
N ALA A 169 -4.61 14.83 1.83
CA ALA A 169 -5.65 13.80 1.78
C ALA A 169 -6.96 14.32 1.18
N VAL A 170 -7.66 13.46 0.45
CA VAL A 170 -9.02 13.73 -0.06
C VAL A 170 -10.00 14.07 1.06
N TYR A 171 -9.78 13.55 2.26
CA TYR A 171 -10.61 13.78 3.44
C TYR A 171 -10.05 14.85 4.40
N TYR A 172 -9.10 15.66 3.95
CA TYR A 172 -8.58 16.75 4.77
C TYR A 172 -9.71 17.60 5.40
N GLN A 173 -9.63 17.84 6.70
CA GLN A 173 -10.60 18.58 7.51
C GLN A 173 -12.03 17.98 7.55
N ARG A 174 -12.23 16.73 7.22
CA ARG A 174 -13.56 16.07 7.29
C ARG A 174 -13.82 15.28 8.56
N GLY A 175 -12.95 15.37 9.55
CA GLY A 175 -13.10 14.73 10.86
C GLY A 175 -13.35 15.75 11.98
N PRO A 176 -13.22 15.37 13.25
CA PRO A 176 -12.87 14.02 13.69
C PRO A 176 -14.03 13.02 13.55
N PHE A 177 -13.69 11.75 13.29
CA PHE A 177 -14.61 10.63 13.30
C PHE A 177 -14.51 9.85 14.61
N VAL A 178 -15.64 9.38 15.13
CA VAL A 178 -15.72 8.43 16.24
C VAL A 178 -16.31 7.09 15.74
N PRO A 179 -16.13 5.97 16.47
CA PRO A 179 -16.66 4.67 16.07
C PRO A 179 -18.16 4.67 15.75
N ASP A 180 -18.96 5.47 16.44
CA ASP A 180 -20.39 5.60 16.20
C ASP A 180 -20.70 6.22 14.81
N ASP A 181 -19.89 7.17 14.33
CA ASP A 181 -20.05 7.73 12.97
C ASP A 181 -19.87 6.65 11.90
N ILE A 182 -18.91 5.75 12.12
CA ILE A 182 -18.65 4.64 11.20
C ILE A 182 -19.85 3.73 11.14
N THR A 183 -20.36 3.32 12.30
CA THR A 183 -21.51 2.42 12.42
C THR A 183 -22.81 3.07 11.94
N ALA A 184 -22.98 4.37 12.11
CA ALA A 184 -24.16 5.11 11.63
C ALA A 184 -24.13 5.33 10.10
N SER A 185 -23.00 5.16 9.44
CA SER A 185 -22.89 5.32 7.99
C SER A 185 -23.65 4.22 7.24
N ARG A 186 -23.94 4.44 5.96
CA ARG A 186 -24.75 3.52 5.14
C ARG A 186 -24.14 2.12 5.10
N PRO A 187 -24.90 1.03 5.38
CA PRO A 187 -24.43 -0.34 5.17
C PRO A 187 -24.04 -0.62 3.70
N ILE A 188 -22.97 -1.36 3.50
CA ILE A 188 -22.45 -1.76 2.16
C ILE A 188 -22.53 -3.28 1.99
N ALA A 189 -21.81 -4.03 2.83
CA ALA A 189 -21.80 -5.48 2.88
C ALA A 189 -21.49 -5.89 4.33
N ASP A 190 -22.43 -6.50 5.04
CA ASP A 190 -22.25 -6.82 6.47
C ASP A 190 -20.98 -7.63 6.72
N PRO A 191 -20.04 -7.17 7.60
CA PRO A 191 -20.21 -6.15 8.62
C PRO A 191 -19.85 -4.71 8.20
N PHE A 192 -19.52 -4.43 6.95
CA PHE A 192 -18.99 -3.13 6.52
C PHE A 192 -20.08 -2.11 6.25
N HIS A 193 -19.81 -0.90 6.71
CA HIS A 193 -20.52 0.33 6.37
C HIS A 193 -19.67 1.19 5.43
N LEU A 194 -20.24 2.27 4.91
CA LEU A 194 -19.57 3.15 3.92
C LEU A 194 -18.23 3.68 4.43
N LEU A 195 -18.17 4.05 5.70
CA LEU A 195 -16.94 4.58 6.29
C LEU A 195 -15.92 3.51 6.69
N ASP A 196 -16.22 2.22 6.57
CA ASP A 196 -15.23 1.14 6.64
C ASP A 196 -14.47 0.93 5.34
N CYS A 197 -14.98 1.49 4.23
CA CYS A 197 -14.50 1.19 2.89
C CYS A 197 -13.55 2.27 2.36
N ALA A 198 -12.64 1.87 1.49
CA ALA A 198 -11.82 2.78 0.71
C ALA A 198 -12.65 3.78 -0.09
N THR A 199 -12.05 4.92 -0.38
CA THR A 199 -12.68 6.02 -1.12
C THR A 199 -12.08 6.12 -2.51
N THR A 200 -12.86 5.89 -3.56
CA THR A 200 -12.41 6.13 -4.93
C THR A 200 -11.99 7.58 -5.12
N SER A 201 -10.83 7.78 -5.77
CA SER A 201 -10.25 9.07 -6.05
C SER A 201 -9.45 9.03 -7.35
N GLU A 202 -8.92 10.17 -7.74
CA GLU A 202 -8.00 10.35 -8.85
C GLU A 202 -6.70 10.96 -8.33
N GLY A 203 -5.58 10.64 -8.96
CA GLY A 203 -4.26 11.12 -8.58
C GLY A 203 -3.14 10.25 -9.15
N GLY A 204 -1.93 10.64 -8.86
CA GLY A 204 -0.73 9.91 -9.24
C GLY A 204 0.35 10.00 -8.17
N CYS A 205 1.37 9.18 -8.32
CA CYS A 205 2.56 9.22 -7.49
C CYS A 205 3.76 8.63 -8.22
N ALA A 206 4.95 8.99 -7.80
CA ALA A 206 6.18 8.38 -8.28
C ALA A 206 7.22 8.24 -7.16
N LEU A 207 8.12 7.27 -7.36
CA LEU A 207 9.33 7.09 -6.58
C LEU A 207 10.54 7.01 -7.53
N VAL A 208 11.70 7.43 -7.06
CA VAL A 208 12.98 7.18 -7.71
C VAL A 208 13.78 6.23 -6.84
N VAL A 209 14.18 5.10 -7.41
CA VAL A 209 15.13 4.16 -6.79
C VAL A 209 16.45 4.29 -7.54
N ALA A 210 17.54 4.55 -6.83
CA ALA A 210 18.84 4.75 -7.46
C ALA A 210 19.98 4.09 -6.69
N ASN A 211 21.09 3.89 -7.38
CA ASN A 211 22.35 3.44 -6.80
C ASN A 211 23.03 4.61 -6.07
N VAL A 212 22.95 4.63 -4.74
CA VAL A 212 23.48 5.72 -3.91
C VAL A 212 25.01 5.86 -3.95
N GLU A 213 25.74 4.93 -4.55
CA GLU A 213 27.17 5.06 -4.79
C GLU A 213 27.48 5.83 -6.11
N LYS A 214 26.47 6.01 -6.97
CA LYS A 214 26.58 6.68 -8.27
C LYS A 214 26.03 8.10 -8.29
N PHE A 215 25.07 8.38 -7.41
CA PHE A 215 24.36 9.65 -7.39
C PHE A 215 24.56 10.40 -6.06
N ASP A 216 24.81 11.69 -6.16
CA ASP A 216 24.73 12.62 -5.03
C ASP A 216 23.26 13.07 -4.90
N VAL A 217 22.57 12.52 -3.93
CA VAL A 217 21.12 12.67 -3.79
C VAL A 217 20.74 13.81 -2.85
N ALA A 218 19.69 14.56 -3.18
CA ALA A 218 19.28 15.75 -2.45
C ALA A 218 18.64 15.45 -1.08
N ARG A 219 18.11 14.23 -0.90
CA ARG A 219 17.41 13.82 0.33
C ARG A 219 18.04 12.56 0.92
N PRO A 220 17.90 12.33 2.25
CA PRO A 220 18.35 11.09 2.86
C PRO A 220 17.74 9.87 2.15
N PRO A 221 18.58 8.91 1.70
CA PRO A 221 18.11 7.72 1.04
C PRO A 221 17.37 6.80 2.03
N VAL A 222 16.38 6.07 1.54
CA VAL A 222 15.65 5.06 2.31
C VAL A 222 15.84 3.70 1.64
N TYR A 223 16.39 2.74 2.40
CA TYR A 223 16.85 1.46 1.87
C TYR A 223 15.74 0.41 1.92
N VAL A 224 15.71 -0.44 0.90
CA VAL A 224 14.87 -1.65 0.87
C VAL A 224 15.58 -2.73 1.67
N LEU A 225 15.11 -3.01 2.89
CA LEU A 225 15.74 -3.97 3.80
C LEU A 225 15.29 -5.40 3.57
N GLY A 226 14.04 -5.59 3.21
CA GLY A 226 13.49 -6.91 2.95
C GLY A 226 12.16 -6.86 2.24
N SER A 227 11.82 -7.92 1.52
CA SER A 227 10.54 -8.05 0.86
C SER A 227 10.07 -9.49 0.81
N GLY A 228 8.75 -9.67 0.71
CA GLY A 228 8.12 -10.97 0.53
C GLY A 228 6.78 -10.84 -0.19
N PHE A 229 6.39 -11.93 -0.84
CA PHE A 229 5.19 -12.01 -1.67
C PHE A 229 4.43 -13.30 -1.40
N ASP A 230 3.12 -13.18 -1.23
CA ASP A 230 2.18 -14.30 -1.20
C ASP A 230 1.13 -14.10 -2.27
N PHE A 231 1.00 -15.10 -3.16
CA PHE A 231 -0.05 -15.18 -4.17
C PHE A 231 -0.70 -16.55 -4.12
N TYR A 232 -2.03 -16.58 -4.01
CA TYR A 232 -2.80 -17.82 -3.86
C TYR A 232 -3.65 -18.15 -5.09
N GLY A 233 -3.89 -17.20 -5.96
CA GLY A 233 -4.64 -17.43 -7.18
C GLY A 233 -5.16 -16.16 -7.83
N PRO A 234 -5.95 -16.30 -8.89
CA PRO A 234 -6.51 -15.16 -9.60
C PRO A 234 -7.53 -14.42 -8.74
N SER A 235 -7.55 -13.11 -8.92
CA SER A 235 -8.49 -12.22 -8.26
C SER A 235 -9.92 -12.47 -8.72
N TYR A 236 -10.90 -12.42 -7.83
CA TYR A 236 -12.32 -12.39 -8.11
C TYR A 236 -12.89 -13.58 -8.90
N GLN A 237 -12.16 -14.69 -9.03
CA GLN A 237 -12.61 -15.84 -9.84
C GLN A 237 -13.31 -16.92 -9.03
N HIS A 238 -13.22 -16.89 -7.73
CA HIS A 238 -13.87 -17.84 -6.83
C HIS A 238 -14.15 -17.20 -5.46
N PRO A 239 -15.10 -17.71 -4.69
CA PRO A 239 -15.33 -17.25 -3.34
C PRO A 239 -14.04 -17.31 -2.54
N PRO A 240 -13.75 -16.30 -1.69
CA PRO A 240 -12.56 -16.30 -0.86
C PRO A 240 -12.60 -17.52 0.04
N ALA A 241 -11.56 -18.34 0.00
CA ALA A 241 -11.36 -19.42 0.93
C ALA A 241 -10.56 -18.89 2.12
N TRP A 242 -11.05 -19.14 3.33
CA TRP A 242 -10.31 -18.81 4.53
C TRP A 242 -9.04 -19.62 4.63
N ASP A 243 -9.14 -20.90 4.35
CA ASP A 243 -8.04 -21.82 4.20
C ASP A 243 -7.76 -22.03 2.71
N LEU A 244 -6.97 -21.14 2.13
CA LEU A 244 -6.48 -21.30 0.76
C LEU A 244 -5.34 -22.29 0.68
N THR A 245 -4.84 -22.73 1.83
CA THR A 245 -3.63 -23.52 1.82
C THR A 245 -3.92 -24.98 1.67
N GLY A 246 -5.07 -25.52 1.94
CA GLY A 246 -5.32 -26.98 1.74
C GLY A 246 -4.12 -27.87 1.45
N ARG A 247 -2.98 -27.20 1.19
CA ARG A 247 -1.71 -27.80 0.84
C ARG A 247 -0.80 -28.02 2.03
N SER A 248 -0.92 -27.26 3.13
CA SER A 248 0.03 -27.38 4.24
C SER A 248 -0.51 -28.11 5.44
N GLY A 249 -1.82 -28.17 5.64
CA GLY A 249 -2.43 -28.81 6.79
C GLY A 249 -1.99 -28.28 8.17
N THR A 250 -1.08 -27.30 8.18
CA THR A 250 -0.40 -26.82 9.39
C THR A 250 -0.89 -25.44 9.84
N ASP A 251 -1.53 -24.69 8.96
CA ASP A 251 -2.17 -23.42 9.29
C ASP A 251 -3.59 -23.40 8.72
N PRO A 252 -4.60 -23.83 9.51
CA PRO A 252 -5.98 -23.92 9.06
C PRO A 252 -6.59 -22.56 8.73
N ASN A 253 -5.95 -21.48 9.13
CA ASN A 253 -6.40 -20.13 8.83
C ASN A 253 -5.71 -19.52 7.61
N GLY A 254 -4.78 -20.23 6.99
CA GLY A 254 -4.16 -19.92 5.68
C GLY A 254 -3.92 -18.44 5.43
N VAL A 255 -3.30 -17.75 6.38
CA VAL A 255 -3.36 -16.28 6.41
C VAL A 255 -2.46 -15.72 5.33
N VAL A 256 -3.07 -15.24 4.26
CA VAL A 256 -2.38 -14.56 3.16
C VAL A 256 -1.54 -13.41 3.72
N GLY A 257 -0.27 -13.40 3.37
CA GLY A 257 0.70 -12.42 3.84
C GLY A 257 1.60 -12.90 4.97
N ARG A 258 1.28 -14.00 5.67
CA ARG A 258 2.14 -14.53 6.75
C ARG A 258 3.52 -14.92 6.24
N ARG A 259 3.56 -15.74 5.19
CA ARG A 259 4.82 -16.13 4.57
C ARG A 259 5.54 -14.92 3.97
N ALA A 260 4.82 -13.99 3.33
CA ALA A 260 5.40 -12.76 2.79
C ALA A 260 6.10 -11.94 3.88
N ALA A 261 5.44 -11.75 5.04
CA ALA A 261 6.05 -11.07 6.18
C ALA A 261 7.26 -11.82 6.73
N ASP A 262 7.14 -13.14 6.99
CA ASP A 262 8.24 -13.93 7.51
C ASP A 262 9.48 -13.88 6.59
N LEU A 263 9.30 -13.90 5.26
CA LEU A 263 10.38 -13.72 4.29
C LEU A 263 10.98 -12.31 4.34
N ALA A 264 10.15 -11.27 4.40
CA ALA A 264 10.62 -9.89 4.45
C ALA A 264 11.49 -9.65 5.71
N PHE A 265 11.04 -10.10 6.87
CA PHE A 265 11.79 -10.01 8.12
C PHE A 265 13.07 -10.84 8.10
N ALA A 266 13.03 -12.06 7.57
CA ALA A 266 14.22 -12.91 7.43
C ALA A 266 15.28 -12.28 6.50
N HIS A 267 14.85 -11.65 5.40
CA HIS A 267 15.75 -10.93 4.48
C HIS A 267 16.34 -9.67 5.11
N ALA A 268 15.57 -8.98 5.94
CA ALA A 268 16.01 -7.77 6.64
C ALA A 268 16.89 -8.09 7.85
N GLY A 269 16.75 -9.28 8.44
CA GLY A 269 17.38 -9.64 9.71
C GLY A 269 16.82 -8.84 10.89
N LEU A 270 15.51 -8.55 10.85
CA LEU A 270 14.79 -7.74 11.84
C LEU A 270 13.76 -8.58 12.60
N ASP A 271 13.48 -8.15 13.82
CA ASP A 271 12.33 -8.60 14.59
C ASP A 271 11.16 -7.59 14.48
N ARG A 272 9.93 -8.04 14.84
CA ARG A 272 8.70 -7.20 14.70
C ARG A 272 8.70 -5.97 15.60
N ASP A 273 9.30 -6.07 16.76
CA ASP A 273 9.44 -4.99 17.74
C ASP A 273 10.45 -3.90 17.36
N GLU A 274 11.24 -4.12 16.30
CA GLU A 274 12.10 -3.09 15.70
C GLU A 274 11.35 -2.18 14.69
N VAL A 275 10.07 -2.46 14.39
CA VAL A 275 9.31 -1.67 13.40
C VAL A 275 8.57 -0.52 14.08
N ASP A 276 8.88 0.71 13.67
CA ASP A 276 8.34 1.93 14.27
C ASP A 276 7.00 2.37 13.68
N VAL A 277 6.75 2.06 12.40
CA VAL A 277 5.52 2.47 11.70
C VAL A 277 5.06 1.42 10.69
N LEU A 278 3.75 1.25 10.60
CA LEU A 278 3.08 0.28 9.74
C LEU A 278 2.22 0.99 8.68
N GLU A 279 2.72 1.11 7.46
CA GLU A 279 1.94 1.66 6.34
C GLU A 279 1.20 0.52 5.62
N LEU A 280 0.10 0.09 6.22
CA LEU A 280 -0.66 -1.08 5.78
C LEU A 280 -1.71 -0.73 4.72
N TYR A 281 -2.01 -1.69 3.87
CA TYR A 281 -3.09 -1.60 2.90
C TYR A 281 -4.46 -1.72 3.60
N ASP A 282 -5.32 -0.72 3.44
CA ASP A 282 -6.55 -0.51 4.18
C ASP A 282 -7.80 -0.38 3.30
N PRO A 283 -8.10 -1.32 2.39
CA PRO A 283 -9.28 -1.22 1.54
C PRO A 283 -10.58 -1.30 2.34
N PHE A 284 -10.54 -1.98 3.49
CA PHE A 284 -11.62 -2.11 4.48
C PHE A 284 -11.02 -2.16 5.88
N SER A 285 -11.77 -1.72 6.88
CA SER A 285 -11.31 -1.66 8.27
C SER A 285 -10.80 -3.01 8.81
N PHE A 286 -11.45 -4.11 8.46
CA PHE A 286 -11.04 -5.45 8.87
C PHE A 286 -9.65 -5.83 8.35
N GLU A 287 -9.24 -5.33 7.20
CA GLU A 287 -7.96 -5.72 6.59
C GLU A 287 -6.76 -5.34 7.46
N ILE A 288 -6.86 -4.30 8.25
CA ILE A 288 -5.83 -3.93 9.24
C ILE A 288 -5.71 -5.01 10.31
N ILE A 289 -6.83 -5.42 10.91
CA ILE A 289 -6.85 -6.50 11.92
C ILE A 289 -6.22 -7.77 11.35
N ARG A 290 -6.64 -8.17 10.15
CA ARG A 290 -6.11 -9.35 9.47
C ARG A 290 -4.60 -9.27 9.23
N GLN A 291 -4.09 -8.12 8.80
CA GLN A 291 -2.67 -7.94 8.53
C GLN A 291 -1.83 -7.92 9.82
N LEU A 292 -2.31 -7.30 10.89
CA LEU A 292 -1.62 -7.33 12.19
C LEU A 292 -1.39 -8.77 12.68
N GLU A 293 -2.38 -9.63 12.54
CA GLU A 293 -2.29 -11.06 12.89
C GLU A 293 -1.42 -11.83 11.88
N ALA A 294 -1.64 -11.60 10.56
CA ALA A 294 -0.88 -12.27 9.52
C ALA A 294 0.62 -11.98 9.63
N PHE A 295 0.98 -10.73 9.91
CA PHE A 295 2.38 -10.30 10.02
C PHE A 295 2.96 -10.53 11.41
N ARG A 296 2.17 -11.10 12.36
CA ARG A 296 2.56 -11.47 13.72
C ARG A 296 2.94 -10.29 14.63
N PHE A 297 2.26 -9.16 14.47
CA PHE A 297 2.30 -8.07 15.45
C PHE A 297 1.43 -8.37 16.67
N CYS A 298 0.46 -9.26 16.53
CA CYS A 298 -0.32 -9.85 17.60
C CYS A 298 -0.66 -11.32 17.25
N PRO A 299 -1.07 -12.14 18.22
CA PRO A 299 -1.56 -13.50 17.98
C PRO A 299 -2.84 -13.52 17.14
N ASP A 300 -3.12 -14.68 16.50
CA ASP A 300 -4.36 -14.88 15.76
C ASP A 300 -5.57 -14.74 16.68
N GLY A 301 -6.52 -13.87 16.31
CA GLY A 301 -7.71 -13.54 17.07
C GLY A 301 -7.54 -12.36 18.04
N ASP A 302 -6.33 -11.90 18.28
CA ASP A 302 -6.06 -10.77 19.18
C ASP A 302 -5.99 -9.42 18.47
N GLY A 303 -6.10 -9.39 17.13
CA GLY A 303 -6.06 -8.14 16.36
C GLY A 303 -7.18 -7.16 16.72
N GLY A 304 -8.38 -7.67 17.05
CA GLY A 304 -9.48 -6.84 17.56
C GLY A 304 -9.16 -6.15 18.89
N PRO A 305 -8.82 -6.88 19.95
CA PRO A 305 -8.31 -6.30 21.22
C PRO A 305 -7.13 -5.36 21.00
N PHE A 306 -6.14 -5.73 20.19
CA PHE A 306 -4.96 -4.91 19.89
C PHE A 306 -5.33 -3.51 19.37
N VAL A 307 -6.28 -3.42 18.44
CA VAL A 307 -6.72 -2.09 17.95
C VAL A 307 -7.56 -1.34 18.98
N ALA A 308 -8.35 -2.05 19.79
CA ALA A 308 -9.17 -1.44 20.84
C ALA A 308 -8.31 -0.84 21.97
N ASP A 309 -7.16 -1.41 22.26
CA ASP A 309 -6.20 -0.92 23.24
C ASP A 309 -5.38 0.30 22.73
N GLY A 310 -5.65 0.77 21.50
CA GLY A 310 -5.06 2.00 20.94
C GLY A 310 -3.68 1.83 20.32
N HIS A 311 -3.17 0.61 20.15
CA HIS A 311 -1.84 0.36 19.60
C HIS A 311 -1.60 0.94 18.21
N ILE A 312 -2.66 1.08 17.40
CA ILE A 312 -2.58 1.57 16.00
C ILE A 312 -2.69 3.11 15.88
N ALA A 313 -2.94 3.82 16.97
CA ALA A 313 -3.00 5.29 16.97
C ALA A 313 -1.63 5.90 16.64
N ILE A 314 -1.61 7.16 16.22
CA ILE A 314 -0.36 7.86 15.85
C ILE A 314 0.66 7.94 16.99
N ASP A 315 0.18 7.91 18.22
CA ASP A 315 0.94 7.89 19.47
C ASP A 315 0.94 6.49 20.14
N GLY A 316 0.40 5.48 19.46
CA GLY A 316 0.41 4.08 19.90
C GLY A 316 1.75 3.40 19.64
N SER A 317 1.85 2.14 20.07
CA SER A 317 3.10 1.36 19.90
C SER A 317 3.39 0.96 18.44
N HIS A 318 2.38 0.93 17.59
CA HIS A 318 2.46 0.53 16.19
C HIS A 318 1.56 1.43 15.32
N PRO A 319 1.94 2.69 15.10
CA PRO A 319 1.16 3.61 14.28
C PRO A 319 0.85 3.03 12.90
N VAL A 320 -0.43 3.04 12.50
CA VAL A 320 -0.87 2.40 11.26
C VAL A 320 -1.38 3.42 10.26
N THR A 321 -0.93 3.31 9.00
CA THR A 321 -1.48 4.02 7.83
C THR A 321 -1.65 5.51 8.14
N THR A 322 -0.50 6.12 8.41
CA THR A 322 -0.40 7.44 9.05
C THR A 322 -0.80 8.61 8.16
N ASP A 323 -0.97 8.42 6.86
CA ASP A 323 -1.47 9.45 5.92
C ASP A 323 -2.99 9.45 5.75
N GLY A 324 -3.69 8.41 6.23
CA GLY A 324 -5.11 8.21 6.03
C GLY A 324 -5.46 7.13 5.01
N GLY A 325 -4.47 6.52 4.40
CA GLY A 325 -4.62 5.32 3.58
C GLY A 325 -5.58 5.41 2.39
N THR A 326 -6.04 4.27 1.99
CA THR A 326 -7.06 4.18 0.93
C THR A 326 -8.43 4.65 1.41
N MET A 327 -8.68 4.61 2.71
CA MET A 327 -9.95 5.10 3.27
C MET A 327 -10.09 6.61 3.20
N SER A 328 -8.99 7.36 3.27
CA SER A 328 -9.05 8.78 3.58
C SER A 328 -8.06 9.64 2.79
N PHE A 329 -6.85 9.15 2.53
CA PHE A 329 -5.85 9.86 1.74
C PHE A 329 -6.17 9.76 0.26
N SER A 330 -6.05 8.55 -0.34
CA SER A 330 -6.30 8.35 -1.77
C SER A 330 -6.48 6.86 -2.11
N HIS A 331 -7.38 6.58 -3.04
CA HIS A 331 -7.54 5.29 -3.70
C HIS A 331 -7.68 5.52 -5.21
N ALA A 332 -6.61 6.03 -5.81
CA ALA A 332 -6.52 6.35 -7.23
C ALA A 332 -6.06 5.13 -8.05
N GLY A 333 -6.89 4.07 -8.08
CA GLY A 333 -6.55 2.84 -8.80
C GLY A 333 -5.56 1.92 -8.12
N THR A 334 -5.22 0.81 -8.76
CA THR A 334 -4.48 -0.29 -8.13
C THR A 334 -3.04 0.08 -7.77
N ASN A 335 -2.26 0.60 -8.72
CA ASN A 335 -0.85 0.88 -8.48
C ASN A 335 -0.60 2.11 -7.59
N PRO A 336 -1.24 3.28 -7.82
CA PRO A 336 -0.99 4.46 -7.00
C PRO A 336 -1.20 4.21 -5.51
N GLN A 337 -2.35 3.64 -5.13
CA GLN A 337 -2.68 3.38 -3.72
C GLN A 337 -1.66 2.49 -3.00
N MET A 338 -1.05 1.54 -3.72
CA MET A 338 -0.05 0.62 -3.17
C MET A 338 1.30 1.31 -3.00
N MET A 339 1.74 2.06 -4.01
CA MET A 339 3.00 2.81 -3.98
C MET A 339 2.98 3.93 -2.93
N GLN A 340 1.83 4.55 -2.70
CA GLN A 340 1.65 5.60 -1.68
C GLN A 340 1.95 5.11 -0.26
N ARG A 341 1.80 3.81 0.04
CA ARG A 341 2.23 3.22 1.31
C ARG A 341 3.75 3.38 1.51
N ALA A 342 4.56 3.11 0.47
CA ALA A 342 6.01 3.31 0.53
C ALA A 342 6.39 4.79 0.56
N ILE A 343 5.67 5.66 -0.17
CA ILE A 343 5.91 7.12 -0.12
C ILE A 343 5.70 7.63 1.29
N ARG A 344 4.61 7.22 1.95
CA ARG A 344 4.35 7.62 3.33
C ARG A 344 5.41 7.11 4.30
N ALA A 345 5.85 5.87 4.14
CA ALA A 345 6.97 5.33 4.92
C ALA A 345 8.24 6.15 4.73
N VAL A 346 8.59 6.50 3.50
CA VAL A 346 9.75 7.38 3.21
C VAL A 346 9.61 8.74 3.91
N GLN A 347 8.42 9.35 3.88
CA GLN A 347 8.17 10.61 4.59
C GLN A 347 8.37 10.46 6.11
N GLN A 348 7.92 9.35 6.70
CA GLN A 348 8.11 9.07 8.13
C GLN A 348 9.62 8.92 8.46
N LEU A 349 10.33 8.09 7.71
CA LEU A 349 11.76 7.83 7.94
C LEU A 349 12.65 9.06 7.68
N ARG A 350 12.17 10.01 6.86
CA ARG A 350 12.85 11.30 6.60
C ARG A 350 12.46 12.41 7.57
N GLY A 351 11.52 12.19 8.48
CA GLY A 351 11.00 13.25 9.36
C GLY A 351 10.17 14.32 8.65
N THR A 352 9.58 14.01 7.50
CA THR A 352 8.81 14.95 6.66
C THR A 352 7.31 14.67 6.62
N ALA A 353 6.81 13.81 7.49
CA ALA A 353 5.40 13.41 7.53
C ALA A 353 4.45 14.46 8.14
N GLY A 354 4.95 15.66 8.46
CA GLY A 354 4.15 16.79 8.92
C GLY A 354 3.45 16.53 10.27
N PRO A 355 2.16 16.89 10.40
CA PRO A 355 1.45 16.80 11.69
C PRO A 355 1.21 15.36 12.18
N LEU A 356 1.54 14.39 11.38
CA LEU A 356 1.40 12.95 11.64
C LEU A 356 2.76 12.24 11.64
N GLN A 357 3.82 12.98 11.95
CA GLN A 357 5.15 12.41 12.11
C GLN A 357 5.22 11.51 13.34
N VAL A 358 5.67 10.28 13.15
CA VAL A 358 6.06 9.37 14.24
C VAL A 358 7.46 9.76 14.68
N PRO A 359 7.67 10.10 15.95
CA PRO A 359 9.01 10.46 16.44
C PRO A 359 10.01 9.31 16.28
N ASP A 360 11.25 9.63 15.93
CA ASP A 360 12.38 8.69 15.89
C ASP A 360 12.09 7.40 15.07
N ALA A 361 11.33 7.51 13.99
CA ALA A 361 11.05 6.38 13.12
C ALA A 361 12.26 6.03 12.24
N HIS A 362 12.77 4.82 12.35
CA HIS A 362 13.94 4.28 11.63
C HIS A 362 13.58 3.10 10.72
N ILE A 363 12.55 2.33 11.08
CA ILE A 363 12.10 1.15 10.34
C ILE A 363 10.59 1.27 10.06
N ALA A 364 10.23 1.09 8.80
CA ALA A 364 8.85 1.07 8.36
C ALA A 364 8.51 -0.25 7.66
N LEU A 365 7.32 -0.79 7.93
CA LEU A 365 6.74 -1.87 7.16
C LEU A 365 5.64 -1.32 6.26
N CYS A 366 5.71 -1.65 4.97
CA CYS A 366 4.66 -1.35 4.01
C CYS A 366 4.01 -2.64 3.53
N SER A 367 2.71 -2.60 3.31
CA SER A 367 2.01 -3.71 2.66
C SER A 367 1.13 -3.25 1.52
N ASN A 368 0.92 -4.14 0.58
CA ASN A 368 -0.17 -4.08 -0.36
C ASN A 368 -0.91 -5.41 -0.38
N GLY A 369 -2.07 -5.41 -0.98
CA GLY A 369 -2.89 -6.60 -1.14
C GLY A 369 -4.06 -6.30 -2.05
N GLY A 370 -4.94 -7.25 -2.21
CA GLY A 370 -6.14 -7.05 -3.00
C GLY A 370 -6.96 -8.31 -3.17
N ALA A 371 -8.05 -8.14 -3.91
CA ALA A 371 -8.81 -9.23 -4.46
C ALA A 371 -9.28 -10.26 -3.42
N GLY A 372 -9.97 -9.81 -2.37
CA GLY A 372 -10.46 -10.72 -1.33
C GLY A 372 -9.33 -11.32 -0.49
N ALA A 373 -8.20 -10.60 -0.33
CA ALA A 373 -7.00 -11.07 0.37
C ALA A 373 -6.31 -12.26 -0.32
N MET A 374 -6.36 -12.34 -1.67
CA MET A 374 -5.72 -13.42 -2.44
C MET A 374 -4.23 -13.23 -2.66
N PHE A 375 -3.71 -12.02 -2.44
CA PHE A 375 -2.29 -11.73 -2.48
C PHE A 375 -1.89 -10.65 -1.48
N THR A 376 -0.63 -10.70 -1.09
CA THR A 376 -0.01 -9.65 -0.26
C THR A 376 1.46 -9.52 -0.63
N THR A 377 1.94 -8.27 -0.70
CA THR A 377 3.37 -7.94 -0.71
C THR A 377 3.69 -7.24 0.60
N VAL A 378 4.80 -7.60 1.21
CA VAL A 378 5.36 -6.93 2.39
C VAL A 378 6.73 -6.39 2.05
N LEU A 379 6.99 -5.14 2.42
CA LEU A 379 8.24 -4.43 2.19
C LEU A 379 8.71 -3.80 3.50
N LEU A 380 9.95 -4.04 3.88
CA LEU A 380 10.62 -3.38 4.99
C LEU A 380 11.58 -2.33 4.47
N LEU A 381 11.42 -1.12 4.97
CA LEU A 381 12.24 0.05 4.64
C LEU A 381 12.98 0.55 5.88
N GLY A 382 14.17 1.13 5.68
CA GLY A 382 14.94 1.73 6.77
C GLY A 382 15.76 2.91 6.31
N ASP A 383 16.08 3.79 7.25
CA ASP A 383 16.92 4.99 7.02
C ASP A 383 18.42 4.67 6.93
N GLN A 384 18.82 3.43 7.25
CA GLN A 384 20.18 2.94 7.18
C GLN A 384 20.26 1.61 6.40
N PRO A 385 21.33 1.37 5.62
CA PRO A 385 21.59 0.07 5.01
C PRO A 385 21.99 -0.94 6.10
N ARG A 386 21.36 -2.10 6.13
CA ARG A 386 21.66 -3.22 7.04
C ARG A 386 22.19 -4.44 6.29
#